data_4facf39f5833f30d432383f4053ed40e
#
_entry.id   4facf39f5833f30d432383f4053ed40e
#
_cell.length_a   1.000
_cell.length_b   1.000
_cell.length_c   1.000
_cell.angle_alpha   90.00
_cell.angle_beta   90.00
_cell.angle_gamma   90.00
#
_symmetry.space_group_name_H-M   'P 1'
#
loop_
_entity.id
_entity.type
_entity.pdbx_description
1 polymer ?
#
loop_
_entity_poly.entity_id
_entity_poly.type
_entity_poly.pdbx_seq_one_letter_code
_entity_poly.pdbx_strand_id
1 'polypeptide(L)'
;LIHLDTKKEISSGSLTYTPSTNKTSVTKPTGYDNSGQLAVFCKTAGDNVGRFSKATVNGSNIEWDGDWSGLDIVLGYLYEMEVELPTIFITQSTGETIKSETRGSLVIHRLNFSFGAVGLIDVTLKRKGRPDYNKSYESIDWDSYIANTLSVSEEFIHTIPVYDRNINLSIHLNSTHPSPATLNSMTWEGDYNPKFYQRV
;
A
#
# COMPACT_ATOMS: atom_id res chain seq x y z
N LEU A 1 -13.30 -4.21 0.62
CA LEU A 1 -12.51 -5.31 0.08
C LEU A 1 -11.27 -5.51 0.96
N ILE A 2 -10.94 -6.77 1.33
CA ILE A 2 -9.79 -7.11 2.16
C ILE A 2 -8.90 -8.05 1.35
N HIS A 3 -7.61 -7.71 1.26
CA HIS A 3 -6.60 -8.45 0.53
C HIS A 3 -5.70 -9.21 1.53
N LEU A 4 -5.97 -10.48 1.73
CA LEU A 4 -5.18 -11.43 2.50
C LEU A 4 -5.08 -12.73 1.71
N ASP A 5 -3.93 -13.38 1.75
CA ASP A 5 -3.78 -14.69 1.15
C ASP A 5 -4.37 -15.78 2.06
N THR A 6 -4.92 -16.81 1.44
CA THR A 6 -5.53 -17.96 2.16
C THR A 6 -6.52 -17.50 3.24
N LYS A 7 -7.32 -16.46 2.94
CA LYS A 7 -8.22 -15.86 3.92
C LYS A 7 -9.33 -16.81 4.37
N LYS A 8 -9.63 -16.77 5.66
CA LYS A 8 -10.71 -17.50 6.31
C LYS A 8 -11.51 -16.57 7.22
N GLU A 9 -12.84 -16.62 7.08
CA GLU A 9 -13.74 -15.95 8.01
C GLU A 9 -13.91 -16.80 9.26
N ILE A 10 -13.87 -16.15 10.42
CA ILE A 10 -14.00 -16.77 11.73
C ILE A 10 -15.02 -15.97 12.52
N SER A 11 -16.04 -16.67 13.02
CA SER A 11 -17.08 -16.07 13.84
C SER A 11 -16.59 -15.81 15.26
N SER A 12 -17.15 -14.79 15.89
CA SER A 12 -16.85 -14.34 17.25
C SER A 12 -16.95 -15.43 18.30
N GLY A 13 -17.89 -16.38 18.12
CA GLY A 13 -18.06 -17.51 19.06
C GLY A 13 -16.89 -18.49 19.12
N SER A 14 -15.95 -18.42 18.16
CA SER A 14 -14.74 -19.24 18.12
C SER A 14 -13.52 -18.56 18.75
N LEU A 15 -13.65 -17.30 19.17
CA LEU A 15 -12.57 -16.50 19.73
C LEU A 15 -12.54 -16.63 21.26
N THR A 16 -11.36 -16.70 21.82
CA THR A 16 -11.12 -16.71 23.26
C THR A 16 -10.22 -15.55 23.64
N TYR A 17 -10.71 -14.65 24.46
CA TYR A 17 -9.92 -13.56 25.02
C TYR A 17 -9.38 -13.93 26.41
N THR A 18 -8.10 -13.68 26.64
CA THR A 18 -7.40 -13.92 27.90
C THR A 18 -6.96 -12.60 28.51
N PRO A 19 -7.68 -12.07 29.51
CA PRO A 19 -7.37 -10.75 30.11
C PRO A 19 -5.98 -10.64 30.70
N SER A 20 -5.44 -11.71 31.30
CA SER A 20 -4.12 -11.70 31.95
C SER A 20 -2.97 -11.43 31.01
N THR A 21 -3.11 -11.78 29.74
CA THR A 21 -2.10 -11.56 28.68
C THR A 21 -2.52 -10.47 27.70
N ASN A 22 -3.75 -9.95 27.80
CA ASN A 22 -4.38 -9.05 26.85
C ASN A 22 -4.33 -9.57 25.41
N LYS A 23 -4.59 -10.88 25.23
CA LYS A 23 -4.57 -11.52 23.92
C LYS A 23 -5.88 -12.22 23.60
N THR A 24 -6.25 -12.15 22.33
CA THR A 24 -7.30 -13.00 21.77
C THR A 24 -6.66 -14.13 20.97
N SER A 25 -7.25 -15.31 21.06
CA SER A 25 -6.77 -16.51 20.38
C SER A 25 -7.91 -17.25 19.69
N VAL A 26 -7.54 -18.02 18.68
CA VAL A 26 -8.43 -18.96 18.01
C VAL A 26 -7.67 -20.26 17.75
N THR A 27 -8.37 -21.39 17.76
CA THR A 27 -7.77 -22.66 17.34
C THR A 27 -7.28 -22.55 15.89
N LYS A 28 -6.02 -22.89 15.69
CA LYS A 28 -5.34 -22.79 14.39
C LYS A 28 -6.06 -23.63 13.33
N PRO A 29 -6.62 -23.01 12.29
CA PRO A 29 -7.20 -23.75 11.19
C PRO A 29 -6.13 -24.55 10.43
N THR A 30 -6.53 -25.65 9.80
CA THR A 30 -5.62 -26.43 8.95
C THR A 30 -5.05 -25.57 7.82
N GLY A 31 -3.75 -25.72 7.58
CA GLY A 31 -3.04 -24.98 6.52
C GLY A 31 -2.42 -23.66 6.96
N TYR A 32 -2.57 -23.26 8.24
CA TYR A 32 -1.90 -22.08 8.78
C TYR A 32 -0.68 -22.46 9.60
N ASP A 33 0.41 -21.76 9.38
CA ASP A 33 1.70 -21.95 10.06
C ASP A 33 2.44 -20.59 10.21
N ASN A 34 3.73 -20.63 10.51
CA ASN A 34 4.59 -19.45 10.60
C ASN A 34 5.37 -19.15 9.31
N SER A 35 4.93 -19.65 8.16
CA SER A 35 5.59 -19.40 6.86
C SER A 35 5.49 -17.96 6.39
N GLY A 36 4.51 -17.22 6.89
CA GLY A 36 4.30 -15.81 6.56
C GLY A 36 3.73 -15.02 7.74
N GLN A 37 3.63 -13.71 7.59
CA GLN A 37 3.02 -12.85 8.60
C GLN A 37 1.50 -13.02 8.56
N LEU A 38 0.92 -13.58 9.60
CA LEU A 38 -0.52 -13.66 9.79
C LEU A 38 -1.10 -12.32 10.24
N ALA A 39 -2.33 -12.08 9.86
CA ALA A 39 -3.10 -10.92 10.27
C ALA A 39 -4.58 -11.24 10.46
N VAL A 40 -5.21 -10.46 11.31
CA VAL A 40 -6.64 -10.47 11.56
C VAL A 40 -7.23 -9.10 11.25
N PHE A 41 -8.41 -9.11 10.66
CA PHE A 41 -9.15 -7.90 10.31
C PHE A 41 -10.59 -8.02 10.80
N CYS A 42 -11.09 -7.00 11.49
CA CYS A 42 -12.47 -6.97 11.97
C CYS A 42 -13.45 -6.77 10.82
N LYS A 43 -14.42 -7.70 10.71
CA LYS A 43 -15.49 -7.66 9.72
C LYS A 43 -16.78 -7.06 10.29
N THR A 44 -16.93 -7.08 11.61
CA THR A 44 -18.15 -6.60 12.27
C THR A 44 -18.23 -5.09 12.19
N ALA A 45 -19.37 -4.56 11.73
CA ALA A 45 -19.66 -3.13 11.78
C ALA A 45 -19.75 -2.64 13.21
N GLY A 46 -19.44 -1.36 13.47
CA GLY A 46 -19.45 -0.74 14.77
C GLY A 46 -18.09 -0.13 15.13
N ASP A 47 -17.85 0.16 16.41
CA ASP A 47 -16.66 0.86 16.93
C ASP A 47 -15.32 0.19 16.57
N ASN A 48 -15.33 -1.08 16.22
CA ASN A 48 -14.14 -1.85 15.85
C ASN A 48 -14.02 -2.10 14.35
N VAL A 49 -14.86 -1.49 13.52
CA VAL A 49 -14.81 -1.65 12.07
C VAL A 49 -13.43 -1.25 11.55
N GLY A 50 -12.86 -2.08 10.67
CA GLY A 50 -11.53 -1.82 10.11
C GLY A 50 -10.36 -2.10 11.07
N ARG A 51 -10.60 -2.49 12.31
CA ARG A 51 -9.54 -2.88 13.24
C ARG A 51 -8.70 -3.99 12.65
N PHE A 52 -7.39 -3.83 12.71
CA PHE A 52 -6.40 -4.72 12.15
C PHE A 52 -5.34 -5.03 13.21
N SER A 53 -4.85 -6.28 13.23
CA SER A 53 -3.73 -6.69 14.07
C SER A 53 -2.92 -7.78 13.38
N LYS A 54 -1.61 -7.77 13.61
CA LYS A 54 -0.74 -8.89 13.25
C LYS A 54 -0.97 -10.04 14.22
N ALA A 55 -0.93 -11.26 13.71
CA ALA A 55 -1.16 -12.47 14.49
C ALA A 55 0.04 -13.41 14.38
N THR A 56 0.20 -14.28 15.37
CA THR A 56 1.27 -15.26 15.45
C THR A 56 0.72 -16.63 15.80
N VAL A 57 1.34 -17.70 15.27
CA VAL A 57 1.00 -19.06 15.67
C VAL A 57 1.72 -19.40 16.97
N ASN A 58 0.95 -19.82 17.96
CA ASN A 58 1.43 -20.33 19.25
C ASN A 58 0.86 -21.74 19.49
N GLY A 59 1.65 -22.75 19.18
CA GLY A 59 1.24 -24.17 19.28
C GLY A 59 0.05 -24.50 18.38
N SER A 60 -1.07 -24.88 18.99
CA SER A 60 -2.32 -25.19 18.29
C SER A 60 -3.24 -23.97 18.08
N ASN A 61 -2.82 -22.80 18.50
CA ASN A 61 -3.61 -21.57 18.41
C ASN A 61 -2.92 -20.51 17.56
N ILE A 62 -3.70 -19.56 17.08
CA ILE A 62 -3.24 -18.28 16.53
C ILE A 62 -3.65 -17.19 17.52
N GLU A 63 -2.73 -16.32 17.88
CA GLU A 63 -2.89 -15.30 18.91
C GLU A 63 -2.54 -13.90 18.36
N TRP A 64 -3.24 -12.88 18.84
CA TRP A 64 -2.98 -11.48 18.56
C TRP A 64 -3.39 -10.59 19.76
N ASP A 65 -2.93 -9.36 19.77
CA ASP A 65 -3.11 -8.46 20.88
C ASP A 65 -4.51 -7.82 20.95
N GLY A 66 -4.97 -7.61 22.16
CA GLY A 66 -6.20 -6.92 22.51
C GLY A 66 -7.43 -7.80 22.60
N ASP A 67 -8.50 -7.21 23.09
CA ASP A 67 -9.81 -7.85 23.19
C ASP A 67 -10.57 -7.75 21.87
N TRP A 68 -10.88 -8.90 21.29
CA TRP A 68 -11.65 -9.07 20.06
C TRP A 68 -12.87 -9.97 20.29
N SER A 69 -13.24 -10.18 21.55
CA SER A 69 -14.44 -10.95 21.90
C SER A 69 -15.68 -10.30 21.28
N GLY A 70 -16.56 -11.11 20.74
CA GLY A 70 -17.78 -10.62 20.09
C GLY A 70 -17.60 -10.06 18.66
N LEU A 71 -16.37 -10.08 18.11
CA LEU A 71 -16.10 -9.58 16.78
C LEU A 71 -15.92 -10.73 15.77
N ASP A 72 -16.61 -10.67 14.65
CA ASP A 72 -16.32 -11.53 13.51
C ASP A 72 -15.09 -11.02 12.79
N ILE A 73 -14.18 -11.92 12.44
CA ILE A 73 -12.89 -11.58 11.85
C ILE A 73 -12.63 -12.29 10.54
N VAL A 74 -11.72 -11.73 9.77
CA VAL A 74 -11.05 -12.39 8.65
C VAL A 74 -9.60 -12.60 9.03
N LEU A 75 -9.16 -13.87 9.02
CA LEU A 75 -7.78 -14.29 9.24
C LEU A 75 -7.14 -14.62 7.89
N GLY A 76 -5.89 -14.27 7.69
CA GLY A 76 -5.12 -14.65 6.51
C GLY A 76 -3.67 -14.21 6.62
N TYR A 77 -2.89 -14.53 5.57
CA TYR A 77 -1.51 -14.04 5.47
C TYR A 77 -1.48 -12.65 4.85
N LEU A 78 -0.69 -11.77 5.43
CA LEU A 78 -0.32 -10.51 4.80
C LEU A 78 0.64 -10.80 3.65
N TYR A 79 0.44 -10.12 2.55
CA TYR A 79 1.45 -10.00 1.52
C TYR A 79 1.90 -8.56 1.39
N GLU A 80 3.11 -8.36 0.98
CA GLU A 80 3.66 -7.07 0.67
C GLU A 80 3.50 -6.79 -0.82
N MET A 81 2.84 -5.69 -1.14
CA MET A 81 2.84 -5.16 -2.49
C MET A 81 4.03 -4.21 -2.60
N GLU A 82 4.99 -4.54 -3.43
CA GLU A 82 6.12 -3.66 -3.76
C GLU A 82 6.19 -3.49 -5.27
N VAL A 83 6.19 -2.24 -5.70
CA VAL A 83 6.28 -1.87 -7.13
C VAL A 83 7.32 -0.76 -7.29
N GLU A 84 8.33 -1.01 -8.10
CA GLU A 84 9.22 0.03 -8.58
C GLU A 84 8.74 0.51 -9.96
N LEU A 85 8.44 1.81 -10.06
CA LEU A 85 8.01 2.40 -11.33
C LEU A 85 9.21 2.59 -12.26
N PRO A 86 9.03 2.42 -13.58
CA PRO A 86 10.11 2.61 -14.53
C PRO A 86 10.57 4.07 -14.57
N THR A 87 11.84 4.27 -14.95
CA THR A 87 12.39 5.61 -15.16
C THR A 87 11.58 6.36 -16.22
N ILE A 88 11.21 7.59 -15.90
CA ILE A 88 10.40 8.45 -16.76
C ILE A 88 11.28 9.02 -17.88
N PHE A 89 10.88 8.82 -19.12
CA PHE A 89 11.49 9.42 -20.32
C PHE A 89 10.42 10.07 -21.17
N ILE A 90 10.83 11.10 -21.91
CA ILE A 90 10.02 11.62 -23.02
C ILE A 90 10.09 10.60 -24.17
N THR A 91 8.95 10.30 -24.75
CA THR A 91 8.87 9.44 -25.93
C THR A 91 8.77 10.28 -27.18
N GLN A 92 9.51 9.88 -28.23
CA GLN A 92 9.40 10.46 -29.56
C GLN A 92 8.82 9.41 -30.50
N SER A 93 7.80 9.81 -31.25
CA SER A 93 7.24 8.99 -32.32
C SER A 93 7.96 9.31 -33.61
N THR A 94 8.61 8.31 -34.21
CA THR A 94 9.27 8.43 -35.51
C THR A 94 8.63 7.41 -36.45
N GLY A 95 7.60 7.83 -37.17
CA GLY A 95 6.78 6.94 -37.99
C GLY A 95 6.03 5.91 -37.17
N GLU A 96 6.23 4.61 -37.45
CA GLU A 96 5.56 3.51 -36.76
C GLU A 96 6.20 3.12 -35.39
N THR A 97 7.33 3.74 -35.03
CA THR A 97 8.05 3.36 -33.80
C THR A 97 8.04 4.45 -32.77
N ILE A 98 7.78 4.04 -31.50
CA ILE A 98 7.90 4.90 -30.34
C ILE A 98 9.23 4.59 -29.66
N LYS A 99 10.07 5.59 -29.46
CA LYS A 99 11.38 5.44 -28.79
C LYS A 99 11.50 6.41 -27.63
N SER A 100 12.11 5.96 -26.54
CA SER A 100 12.44 6.82 -25.41
C SER A 100 13.63 7.71 -25.77
N GLU A 101 13.50 9.02 -25.52
CA GLU A 101 14.60 9.97 -25.69
C GLU A 101 15.53 9.94 -24.47
N THR A 102 16.67 9.30 -24.62
CA THR A 102 17.65 9.11 -23.53
C THR A 102 18.80 10.11 -23.55
N ARG A 103 18.93 10.90 -24.63
CA ARG A 103 20.05 11.85 -24.81
C ARG A 103 19.79 13.20 -24.15
N GLY A 104 18.53 13.60 -24.05
CA GLY A 104 18.14 14.84 -23.41
C GLY A 104 18.31 14.83 -21.89
N SER A 105 18.22 16.00 -21.28
CA SER A 105 18.16 16.16 -19.83
C SER A 105 16.71 16.44 -19.43
N LEU A 106 16.11 15.53 -18.69
CA LEU A 106 14.77 15.71 -18.12
C LEU A 106 14.92 15.95 -16.61
N VAL A 107 14.43 17.10 -16.14
CA VAL A 107 14.32 17.43 -14.72
C VAL A 107 12.85 17.36 -14.34
N ILE A 108 12.52 16.52 -13.39
CA ILE A 108 11.16 16.36 -12.88
C ILE A 108 11.00 17.28 -11.67
N HIS A 109 10.01 18.18 -11.73
CA HIS A 109 9.72 19.11 -10.64
C HIS A 109 8.77 18.50 -9.63
N ARG A 110 7.71 17.82 -10.12
CA ARG A 110 6.72 17.18 -9.27
C ARG A 110 6.10 15.98 -9.96
N LEU A 111 5.60 15.08 -9.12
CA LEU A 111 4.79 13.94 -9.50
C LEU A 111 3.39 14.10 -8.92
N ASN A 112 2.36 13.84 -9.70
CA ASN A 112 0.99 13.80 -9.26
C ASN A 112 0.50 12.36 -9.38
N PHE A 113 0.17 11.75 -8.25
CA PHE A 113 -0.41 10.41 -8.19
C PHE A 113 -1.92 10.51 -8.04
N SER A 114 -2.66 9.88 -8.93
CA SER A 114 -4.09 9.64 -8.79
C SER A 114 -4.26 8.23 -8.26
N PHE A 115 -4.66 8.12 -7.00
CA PHE A 115 -4.97 6.86 -6.35
C PHE A 115 -6.48 6.60 -6.42
N GLY A 116 -6.84 5.33 -6.56
CA GLY A 116 -8.20 4.85 -6.37
C GLY A 116 -8.47 4.53 -4.91
N ALA A 117 -9.28 3.50 -4.67
CA ALA A 117 -9.51 3.02 -3.31
C ALA A 117 -8.20 2.51 -2.68
N VAL A 118 -7.74 3.18 -1.64
CA VAL A 118 -6.48 2.89 -0.93
C VAL A 118 -6.71 2.92 0.58
N GLY A 119 -6.42 1.81 1.26
CA GLY A 119 -6.37 1.81 2.71
C GLY A 119 -5.13 2.51 3.22
N LEU A 120 -3.95 1.97 2.84
CA LEU A 120 -2.66 2.57 3.16
C LEU A 120 -1.67 2.23 2.05
N ILE A 121 -0.97 3.23 1.55
CA ILE A 121 0.14 3.06 0.60
C ILE A 121 1.30 3.98 0.96
N ASP A 122 2.50 3.43 0.93
CA ASP A 122 3.73 4.17 1.14
C ASP A 122 4.39 4.47 -0.20
N VAL A 123 4.73 5.73 -0.41
CA VAL A 123 5.49 6.18 -1.57
C VAL A 123 6.88 6.57 -1.12
N THR A 124 7.89 5.91 -1.68
CA THR A 124 9.30 6.20 -1.43
C THR A 124 9.94 6.73 -2.70
N LEU A 125 10.44 7.97 -2.65
CA LEU A 125 11.30 8.53 -3.69
C LEU A 125 12.75 8.36 -3.28
N LYS A 126 13.49 7.51 -3.97
CA LYS A 126 14.94 7.39 -3.82
C LYS A 126 15.62 8.32 -4.80
N ARG A 127 16.45 9.23 -4.29
CA ARG A 127 17.14 10.26 -5.08
C ARG A 127 18.63 10.13 -4.89
N LYS A 128 19.35 9.95 -5.97
CA LYS A 128 20.80 9.74 -5.90
C LYS A 128 21.51 10.92 -5.22
N GLY A 129 22.21 10.63 -4.12
CA GLY A 129 22.94 11.64 -3.35
C GLY A 129 22.10 12.50 -2.41
N ARG A 130 20.84 12.16 -2.20
CA ARG A 130 19.94 12.81 -1.23
C ARG A 130 19.26 11.75 -0.35
N PRO A 131 18.78 12.13 0.84
CA PRO A 131 17.96 11.26 1.66
C PRO A 131 16.69 10.84 0.92
N ASP A 132 16.22 9.61 1.18
CA ASP A 132 14.97 9.12 0.66
C ASP A 132 13.82 9.95 1.21
N TYR A 133 12.83 10.19 0.36
CA TYR A 133 11.59 10.85 0.75
C TYR A 133 10.50 9.79 0.88
N ASN A 134 10.01 9.59 2.10
CA ASN A 134 8.96 8.62 2.40
C ASN A 134 7.68 9.36 2.78
N LYS A 135 6.57 8.94 2.20
CA LYS A 135 5.25 9.49 2.51
C LYS A 135 4.20 8.39 2.47
N SER A 136 3.44 8.28 3.55
CA SER A 136 2.27 7.39 3.63
C SER A 136 1.01 8.15 3.25
N TYR A 137 0.14 7.49 2.49
CA TYR A 137 -1.15 8.00 2.04
C TYR A 137 -2.26 7.03 2.38
N GLU A 138 -3.37 7.57 2.82
CA GLU A 138 -4.61 6.85 3.09
C GLU A 138 -5.80 7.60 2.48
N SER A 139 -6.82 6.88 2.05
CA SER A 139 -8.06 7.44 1.53
C SER A 139 -9.29 7.05 2.35
N ILE A 140 -9.10 6.85 3.64
CA ILE A 140 -10.18 6.52 4.57
C ILE A 140 -11.13 7.71 4.65
N ASP A 141 -12.42 7.43 4.47
CA ASP A 141 -13.48 8.40 4.67
C ASP A 141 -13.82 8.49 6.16
N TRP A 142 -13.37 9.57 6.80
CA TRP A 142 -13.57 9.82 8.22
C TRP A 142 -15.04 9.95 8.62
N ASP A 143 -15.90 10.46 7.74
CA ASP A 143 -17.33 10.56 8.00
C ASP A 143 -17.98 9.17 8.08
N SER A 144 -17.54 8.24 7.24
CA SER A 144 -18.01 6.86 7.32
C SER A 144 -17.49 6.14 8.57
N TYR A 145 -16.28 6.45 9.02
CA TYR A 145 -15.73 5.93 10.26
C TYR A 145 -16.53 6.40 11.47
N ILE A 146 -16.92 7.68 11.54
CA ILE A 146 -17.80 8.23 12.57
C ILE A 146 -19.16 7.52 12.56
N ALA A 147 -19.67 7.12 11.40
CA ALA A 147 -20.89 6.34 11.26
C ALA A 147 -20.71 4.83 11.56
N ASN A 148 -19.56 4.41 12.12
CA ASN A 148 -19.22 3.01 12.40
C ASN A 148 -19.23 2.10 11.16
N THR A 149 -18.86 2.66 10.04
CA THR A 149 -18.63 1.95 8.79
C THR A 149 -17.24 2.28 8.28
N LEU A 150 -16.64 1.42 7.49
CA LEU A 150 -15.36 1.69 6.85
C LEU A 150 -15.57 1.82 5.35
N SER A 151 -15.37 3.00 4.82
CA SER A 151 -15.27 3.24 3.40
C SER A 151 -13.98 3.97 3.04
N VAL A 152 -13.60 3.89 1.79
CA VAL A 152 -12.43 4.57 1.24
C VAL A 152 -12.88 5.41 0.05
N SER A 153 -12.29 6.59 -0.12
CA SER A 153 -12.59 7.45 -1.27
C SER A 153 -12.29 6.72 -2.57
N GLU A 154 -13.13 6.91 -3.58
CA GLU A 154 -12.97 6.29 -4.89
C GLU A 154 -11.76 6.84 -5.65
N GLU A 155 -11.42 8.11 -5.41
CA GLU A 155 -10.26 8.75 -6.02
C GLU A 155 -9.71 9.89 -5.14
N PHE A 156 -8.39 10.00 -5.08
CA PHE A 156 -7.71 11.16 -4.50
C PHE A 156 -6.36 11.40 -5.19
N ILE A 157 -5.95 12.68 -5.24
CA ILE A 157 -4.74 13.10 -5.94
C ILE A 157 -3.74 13.66 -4.93
N HIS A 158 -2.50 13.16 -5.00
CA HIS A 158 -1.39 13.67 -4.22
C HIS A 158 -0.25 14.15 -5.10
N THR A 159 0.26 15.33 -4.78
CA THR A 159 1.42 15.93 -5.43
C THR A 159 2.65 15.80 -4.56
N ILE A 160 3.72 15.26 -5.12
CA ILE A 160 5.02 15.08 -4.43
C ILE A 160 6.08 15.92 -5.16
N PRO A 161 6.77 16.84 -4.46
CA PRO A 161 7.88 17.60 -5.04
C PRO A 161 9.11 16.69 -5.20
N VAL A 162 9.75 16.76 -6.37
CA VAL A 162 10.92 15.93 -6.71
C VAL A 162 12.18 16.79 -6.88
N TYR A 163 12.16 17.71 -7.83
CA TYR A 163 13.28 18.59 -8.20
C TYR A 163 14.59 17.85 -8.42
N ASP A 164 14.54 16.82 -9.27
CA ASP A 164 15.72 16.05 -9.64
C ASP A 164 15.63 15.55 -11.09
N ARG A 165 16.77 15.08 -11.60
CA ARG A 165 16.81 14.48 -12.94
C ARG A 165 16.17 13.09 -12.92
N ASN A 166 15.48 12.75 -13.97
CA ASN A 166 14.82 11.45 -14.13
C ASN A 166 15.75 10.26 -13.87
N ILE A 167 17.01 10.31 -14.29
CA ILE A 167 18.01 9.24 -14.12
C ILE A 167 18.54 9.09 -12.69
N ASN A 168 18.23 10.03 -11.82
CA ASN A 168 18.62 10.02 -10.41
C ASN A 168 17.43 9.61 -9.50
N LEU A 169 16.26 9.41 -10.07
CA LEU A 169 15.02 9.16 -9.37
C LEU A 169 14.58 7.71 -9.56
N SER A 170 14.25 7.05 -8.47
CA SER A 170 13.53 5.79 -8.45
C SER A 170 12.30 5.94 -7.54
N ILE A 171 11.16 5.45 -7.99
CA ILE A 171 9.87 5.61 -7.33
C ILE A 171 9.39 4.23 -6.91
N HIS A 172 9.24 4.03 -5.62
CA HIS A 172 8.75 2.79 -5.05
C HIS A 172 7.40 3.01 -4.39
N LEU A 173 6.48 2.10 -4.64
CA LEU A 173 5.18 2.02 -4.00
C LEU A 173 5.15 0.74 -3.18
N ASN A 174 4.81 0.85 -1.91
CA ASN A 174 4.73 -0.29 -1.00
C ASN A 174 3.41 -0.24 -0.24
N SER A 175 2.82 -1.40 0.01
CA SER A 175 1.70 -1.54 0.94
C SER A 175 1.75 -2.90 1.62
N THR A 176 1.74 -2.88 2.94
CA THR A 176 1.64 -4.08 3.80
C THR A 176 0.28 -4.17 4.49
N HIS A 177 -0.64 -3.28 4.15
CA HIS A 177 -1.97 -3.24 4.76
C HIS A 177 -2.95 -4.14 3.98
N PRO A 178 -3.90 -4.83 4.65
CA PRO A 178 -4.86 -5.71 3.99
C PRO A 178 -5.94 -4.97 3.19
N SER A 179 -5.96 -3.65 3.21
CA SER A 179 -6.86 -2.83 2.40
C SER A 179 -6.38 -2.72 0.96
N PRO A 180 -7.25 -2.34 0.01
CA PRO A 180 -6.85 -2.09 -1.36
C PRO A 180 -5.72 -1.07 -1.47
N ALA A 181 -4.85 -1.24 -2.47
CA ALA A 181 -3.83 -0.28 -2.85
C ALA A 181 -3.87 -0.10 -4.38
N THR A 182 -4.59 0.91 -4.84
CA THR A 182 -4.87 1.12 -6.27
C THR A 182 -4.24 2.43 -6.74
N LEU A 183 -3.32 2.35 -7.70
CA LEU A 183 -2.82 3.49 -8.44
C LEU A 183 -3.53 3.56 -9.79
N ASN A 184 -4.32 4.60 -10.03
CA ASN A 184 -5.02 4.81 -11.29
C ASN A 184 -4.09 5.39 -12.36
N SER A 185 -3.34 6.43 -11.99
CA SER A 185 -2.41 7.08 -12.91
C SER A 185 -1.33 7.87 -12.17
N MET A 186 -0.28 8.16 -12.88
CA MET A 186 0.76 9.09 -12.45
C MET A 186 1.04 10.08 -13.58
N THR A 187 1.07 11.37 -13.24
CA THR A 187 1.52 12.43 -14.14
C THR A 187 2.72 13.15 -13.55
N TRP A 188 3.49 13.80 -14.38
CA TRP A 188 4.66 14.54 -13.96
C TRP A 188 4.74 15.89 -14.65
N GLU A 189 5.39 16.82 -13.98
CA GLU A 189 5.72 18.14 -14.52
C GLU A 189 7.22 18.35 -14.43
N GLY A 190 7.80 18.96 -15.43
CA GLY A 190 9.25 19.16 -15.45
C GLY A 190 9.74 19.83 -16.73
N ASP A 191 11.05 20.05 -16.78
CA ASP A 191 11.73 20.69 -17.89
C ASP A 191 12.54 19.67 -18.68
N TYR A 192 12.39 19.71 -19.98
CA TYR A 192 13.17 18.91 -20.90
C TYR A 192 14.11 19.78 -21.72
N ASN A 193 15.39 19.45 -21.68
CA ASN A 193 16.41 20.11 -22.49
C ASN A 193 17.05 19.09 -23.46
N PRO A 194 16.73 19.17 -24.76
CA PRO A 194 17.32 18.30 -25.76
C PRO A 194 18.81 18.62 -25.93
N LYS A 195 19.65 17.58 -26.01
CA LYS A 195 21.06 17.75 -26.35
C LYS A 195 21.22 17.75 -27.89
N PHE A 196 21.54 18.90 -28.40
CA PHE A 196 21.97 19.01 -29.80
C PHE A 196 23.48 18.81 -29.91
N TYR A 197 23.91 17.79 -30.62
CA TYR A 197 25.30 17.68 -31.06
C TYR A 197 25.43 18.46 -32.35
N GLN A 198 26.08 19.62 -32.34
CA GLN A 198 26.63 20.19 -33.56
C GLN A 198 27.80 19.29 -33.98
N ARG A 199 27.64 18.60 -35.10
CA ARG A 199 28.82 18.04 -35.81
C ARG A 199 29.51 19.23 -36.44
N VAL A 200 30.70 19.57 -35.97
CA VAL A 200 31.66 20.42 -36.64
C VAL A 200 32.34 19.59 -37.73
#